data_8ceab417525f0a58d24df051d4b4be72
#
_entry.id   8ceab417525f0a58d24df051d4b4be72
#
_cell.length_a   1.000
_cell.length_b   1.000
_cell.length_c   1.000
_cell.angle_alpha   90.00
_cell.angle_beta   90.00
_cell.angle_gamma   90.00
#
_symmetry.space_group_name_H-M   'P 1'
#
loop_
_entity.id
_entity.type
_entity.pdbx_description
1 polymer ?
#
loop_
_entity_poly.entity_id
_entity_poly.type
_entity_poly.pdbx_seq_one_letter_code
_entity_poly.pdbx_strand_id
1 'polypeptide(L)'
;MPWVETTSPHFAARHELVDDDDVAGVLELLEGTRERLAEAFATIPGEVEVVVHGSDAALAAAQPYLPVLRRMVAPAARRYLVGWFGAGSIHVLAPRVLIAHASNVAGSREMNLLAPAALYAQLVVGVNNPRLPPPFGPARFARYVRWAWLQAGAAQWFSGQTGHARAAIARRLREGPEPDFPPGVRDAHLLGGTVFDLLAREEGEAACVHLACDLPSGGADEALRRAFHGRPLRHTESTWRSHLARTASAHP
;
A
#
# COMPACT_ATOMS: atom_id res chain seq x y z
N MET A 1 -13.07 12.10 -23.39
CA MET A 1 -13.77 10.83 -23.64
C MET A 1 -14.97 10.74 -22.71
N PRO A 2 -16.07 10.04 -23.05
CA PRO A 2 -17.20 9.89 -22.15
C PRO A 2 -16.78 9.02 -20.94
N TRP A 3 -17.20 9.45 -19.76
CA TRP A 3 -17.12 8.68 -18.54
C TRP A 3 -18.34 7.78 -18.42
N VAL A 4 -18.11 6.55 -18.00
CA VAL A 4 -19.15 5.55 -17.73
C VAL A 4 -18.99 5.03 -16.30
N GLU A 5 -20.00 4.35 -15.79
CA GLU A 5 -20.02 3.77 -14.47
C GLU A 5 -20.33 2.27 -14.57
N THR A 6 -19.50 1.47 -13.89
CA THR A 6 -19.68 0.02 -13.76
C THR A 6 -19.72 -0.30 -12.27
N THR A 7 -20.68 -1.11 -11.83
CA THR A 7 -20.91 -1.39 -10.42
C THR A 7 -20.75 -2.87 -10.08
N SER A 8 -20.33 -3.14 -8.86
CA SER A 8 -20.41 -4.44 -8.19
C SER A 8 -21.18 -4.30 -6.86
N PRO A 9 -21.37 -5.36 -6.06
CA PRO A 9 -22.14 -5.26 -4.83
C PRO A 9 -21.70 -4.18 -3.84
N HIS A 10 -20.41 -3.83 -3.80
CA HIS A 10 -19.85 -2.89 -2.83
C HIS A 10 -19.01 -1.77 -3.44
N PHE A 11 -18.83 -1.75 -4.75
CA PHE A 11 -18.00 -0.76 -5.44
C PHE A 11 -18.72 -0.17 -6.64
N ALA A 12 -18.57 1.15 -6.83
CA ALA A 12 -19.00 1.86 -8.03
C ALA A 12 -17.76 2.45 -8.71
N ALA A 13 -17.43 1.95 -9.91
CA ALA A 13 -16.25 2.38 -10.65
C ALA A 13 -16.64 3.38 -11.75
N ARG A 14 -16.03 4.57 -11.71
CA ARG A 14 -16.12 5.58 -12.79
C ARG A 14 -14.85 5.54 -13.61
N HIS A 15 -14.98 5.39 -14.93
CA HIS A 15 -13.86 5.19 -15.85
C HIS A 15 -14.16 5.73 -17.25
N GLU A 16 -13.13 5.81 -18.09
CA GLU A 16 -13.34 6.09 -19.52
C GLU A 16 -13.87 4.84 -20.23
N LEU A 17 -14.72 5.01 -21.23
CA LEU A 17 -15.33 3.91 -21.99
C LEU A 17 -14.30 2.92 -22.56
N VAL A 18 -13.09 3.39 -22.88
CA VAL A 18 -11.99 2.54 -23.40
C VAL A 18 -11.47 1.53 -22.36
N ASP A 19 -11.75 1.73 -21.09
CA ASP A 19 -11.29 0.88 -19.98
C ASP A 19 -12.38 -0.10 -19.50
N ASP A 20 -13.57 -0.14 -20.14
CA ASP A 20 -14.74 -0.90 -19.70
C ASP A 20 -14.46 -2.40 -19.48
N ASP A 21 -13.80 -3.03 -20.46
CA ASP A 21 -13.45 -4.46 -20.38
C ASP A 21 -12.49 -4.79 -19.21
N ASP A 22 -11.59 -3.86 -18.85
CA ASP A 22 -10.60 -4.05 -17.80
C ASP A 22 -11.17 -3.78 -16.40
N VAL A 23 -12.19 -2.92 -16.29
CA VAL A 23 -12.74 -2.47 -14.99
C VAL A 23 -13.50 -3.60 -14.27
N ALA A 24 -14.14 -4.51 -14.99
CA ALA A 24 -14.76 -5.69 -14.39
C ALA A 24 -13.75 -6.50 -13.55
N GLY A 25 -12.53 -6.70 -14.06
CA GLY A 25 -11.47 -7.38 -13.34
C GLY A 25 -10.97 -6.59 -12.12
N VAL A 26 -10.98 -5.26 -12.18
CA VAL A 26 -10.65 -4.40 -11.01
C VAL A 26 -11.70 -4.57 -9.92
N LEU A 27 -12.99 -4.58 -10.27
CA LEU A 27 -14.07 -4.77 -9.31
C LEU A 27 -14.06 -6.17 -8.69
N GLU A 28 -13.81 -7.21 -9.47
CA GLU A 28 -13.64 -8.58 -8.96
C GLU A 28 -12.46 -8.67 -7.96
N LEU A 29 -11.32 -8.08 -8.29
CA LEU A 29 -10.17 -7.99 -7.37
C LEU A 29 -10.54 -7.29 -6.06
N LEU A 30 -11.30 -6.20 -6.13
CA LEU A 30 -11.72 -5.43 -4.96
C LEU A 30 -12.72 -6.21 -4.09
N GLU A 31 -13.71 -6.89 -4.69
CA GLU A 31 -14.66 -7.73 -3.95
C GLU A 31 -13.94 -8.88 -3.22
N GLY A 32 -13.07 -9.62 -3.91
CA GLY A 32 -12.30 -10.67 -3.28
C GLY A 32 -11.33 -10.16 -2.20
N THR A 33 -10.81 -8.94 -2.35
CA THR A 33 -10.00 -8.29 -1.31
C THR A 33 -10.85 -7.91 -0.10
N ARG A 34 -12.06 -7.38 -0.35
CA ARG A 34 -13.02 -7.03 0.69
C ARG A 34 -13.42 -8.25 1.53
N GLU A 35 -13.72 -9.37 0.89
CA GLU A 35 -14.05 -10.62 1.57
C GLU A 35 -12.93 -11.06 2.53
N ARG A 36 -11.69 -11.11 2.04
CA ARG A 36 -10.53 -11.48 2.88
C ARG A 36 -10.31 -10.52 4.04
N LEU A 37 -10.46 -9.21 3.82
CA LEU A 37 -10.27 -8.22 4.87
C LEU A 37 -11.41 -8.24 5.90
N ALA A 38 -12.63 -8.63 5.50
CA ALA A 38 -13.76 -8.77 6.41
C ALA A 38 -13.57 -9.89 7.46
N GLU A 39 -12.72 -10.87 7.17
CA GLU A 39 -12.36 -11.92 8.14
C GLU A 39 -11.41 -11.39 9.23
N ALA A 40 -10.63 -10.35 8.92
CA ALA A 40 -9.55 -9.86 9.78
C ALA A 40 -9.88 -8.55 10.50
N PHE A 41 -10.66 -7.66 9.88
CA PHE A 41 -10.95 -6.31 10.39
C PHE A 41 -12.39 -6.18 10.88
N ALA A 42 -12.57 -5.53 12.02
CA ALA A 42 -13.88 -5.33 12.65
C ALA A 42 -14.83 -4.43 11.82
N THR A 43 -14.28 -3.50 11.06
CA THR A 43 -15.05 -2.56 10.25
C THR A 43 -14.56 -2.57 8.80
N ILE A 44 -15.50 -2.80 7.88
CA ILE A 44 -15.24 -2.75 6.44
C ILE A 44 -16.12 -1.66 5.83
N PRO A 45 -15.57 -0.77 4.99
CA PRO A 45 -16.38 0.22 4.26
C PRO A 45 -17.50 -0.44 3.47
N GLY A 46 -18.72 0.13 3.56
CA GLY A 46 -19.90 -0.43 2.90
C GLY A 46 -19.86 -0.24 1.39
N GLU A 47 -19.88 1.02 0.96
CA GLU A 47 -19.79 1.41 -0.45
C GLU A 47 -18.55 2.25 -0.68
N VAL A 48 -17.82 1.95 -1.76
CA VAL A 48 -16.59 2.66 -2.12
C VAL A 48 -16.63 3.08 -3.59
N GLU A 49 -16.41 4.37 -3.81
CA GLU A 49 -16.22 4.92 -5.16
C GLU A 49 -14.81 4.59 -5.66
N VAL A 50 -14.71 4.07 -6.87
CA VAL A 50 -13.44 3.78 -7.56
C VAL A 50 -13.33 4.66 -8.79
N VAL A 51 -12.39 5.58 -8.83
CA VAL A 51 -12.14 6.43 -9.99
C VAL A 51 -10.92 5.93 -10.74
N VAL A 52 -11.15 5.41 -11.95
CA VAL A 52 -10.10 4.86 -12.80
C VAL A 52 -9.63 5.92 -13.78
N HIS A 53 -8.36 6.31 -13.66
CA HIS A 53 -7.78 7.39 -14.47
C HIS A 53 -7.01 6.85 -15.67
N GLY A 54 -7.33 7.33 -16.87
CA GLY A 54 -6.67 6.94 -18.11
C GLY A 54 -5.23 7.47 -18.28
N SER A 55 -4.75 8.32 -17.35
CA SER A 55 -3.37 8.86 -17.38
C SER A 55 -2.88 9.36 -16.03
N ASP A 56 -1.55 9.44 -15.86
CA ASP A 56 -0.90 10.05 -14.70
C ASP A 56 -1.29 11.52 -14.50
N ALA A 57 -1.46 12.26 -15.59
CA ALA A 57 -1.84 13.67 -15.52
C ALA A 57 -3.25 13.83 -14.94
N ALA A 58 -4.20 13.00 -15.37
CA ALA A 58 -5.56 13.00 -14.84
C ALA A 58 -5.58 12.63 -13.35
N LEU A 59 -4.85 11.58 -12.96
CA LEU A 59 -4.72 11.18 -11.56
C LEU A 59 -4.08 12.29 -10.70
N ALA A 60 -2.99 12.90 -11.19
CA ALA A 60 -2.30 13.97 -10.46
C ALA A 60 -3.18 15.23 -10.32
N ALA A 61 -3.99 15.56 -11.32
CA ALA A 61 -4.94 16.67 -11.25
C ALA A 61 -6.06 16.41 -10.23
N ALA A 62 -6.55 15.17 -10.17
CA ALA A 62 -7.58 14.76 -9.21
C ALA A 62 -7.04 14.65 -7.78
N GLN A 63 -5.74 14.33 -7.61
CA GLN A 63 -5.14 14.04 -6.30
C GLN A 63 -3.86 14.88 -6.06
N PRO A 64 -3.97 16.13 -5.61
CA PRO A 64 -2.86 17.11 -5.55
C PRO A 64 -1.73 16.72 -4.57
N TYR A 65 -2.00 15.85 -3.59
CA TYR A 65 -0.97 15.36 -2.68
C TYR A 65 -0.09 14.26 -3.28
N LEU A 66 -0.56 13.55 -4.30
CA LEU A 66 0.19 12.46 -4.93
C LEU A 66 1.49 12.95 -5.61
N PRO A 67 1.50 14.04 -6.41
CA PRO A 67 2.75 14.60 -6.95
C PRO A 67 3.74 15.02 -5.86
N VAL A 68 3.25 15.56 -4.73
CA VAL A 68 4.10 15.93 -3.60
C VAL A 68 4.75 14.70 -2.98
N LEU A 69 3.95 13.66 -2.71
CA LEU A 69 4.45 12.38 -2.18
C LEU A 69 5.47 11.75 -3.14
N ARG A 70 5.19 11.73 -4.44
CA ARG A 70 6.11 11.18 -5.46
C ARG A 70 7.48 11.83 -5.45
N ARG A 71 7.60 13.11 -5.06
CA ARG A 71 8.89 13.81 -4.92
C ARG A 71 9.67 13.35 -3.69
N MET A 72 8.98 12.90 -2.65
CA MET A 72 9.59 12.45 -1.40
C MET A 72 10.05 10.99 -1.47
N VAL A 73 9.49 10.21 -2.39
CA VAL A 73 9.71 8.77 -2.51
C VAL A 73 10.87 8.46 -3.46
N ALA A 74 11.68 7.46 -3.11
CA ALA A 74 12.79 7.00 -3.94
C ALA A 74 12.32 6.53 -5.33
N PRO A 75 13.13 6.72 -6.40
CA PRO A 75 12.74 6.34 -7.75
C PRO A 75 12.26 4.89 -7.89
N ALA A 76 12.88 3.95 -7.17
CA ALA A 76 12.50 2.53 -7.18
C ALA A 76 11.09 2.29 -6.61
N ALA A 77 10.69 3.03 -5.56
CA ALA A 77 9.39 2.91 -4.92
C ALA A 77 8.31 3.79 -5.59
N ARG A 78 8.72 4.88 -6.24
CA ARG A 78 7.82 5.87 -6.87
C ARG A 78 6.90 5.26 -7.93
N ARG A 79 7.37 4.25 -8.65
CA ARG A 79 6.59 3.56 -9.70
C ARG A 79 5.39 2.79 -9.19
N TYR A 80 5.33 2.53 -7.88
CA TYR A 80 4.20 1.87 -7.21
C TYR A 80 3.20 2.88 -6.60
N LEU A 81 3.46 4.18 -6.75
CA LEU A 81 2.54 5.25 -6.40
C LEU A 81 1.62 5.57 -7.58
N VAL A 82 0.75 4.64 -7.90
CA VAL A 82 -0.13 4.65 -9.09
C VAL A 82 -1.59 4.91 -8.73
N GLY A 83 -1.84 5.37 -7.50
CA GLY A 83 -3.16 5.72 -7.02
C GLY A 83 -3.12 6.48 -5.70
N TRP A 84 -4.31 6.83 -5.22
CA TRP A 84 -4.56 7.56 -3.99
C TRP A 84 -5.89 7.14 -3.37
N PHE A 85 -6.06 7.30 -2.09
CA PHE A 85 -7.31 6.98 -1.41
C PHE A 85 -7.84 8.19 -0.62
N GLY A 86 -9.16 8.29 -0.54
CA GLY A 86 -9.90 9.33 0.19
C GLY A 86 -10.78 8.74 1.29
N ALA A 87 -11.73 9.51 1.78
CA ALA A 87 -12.63 9.11 2.87
C ALA A 87 -13.75 8.14 2.46
N GLY A 88 -13.74 7.60 1.29
CA GLY A 88 -14.75 6.67 0.74
C GLY A 88 -14.52 6.44 -0.74
N SER A 89 -13.35 6.85 -1.23
CA SER A 89 -13.00 6.73 -2.63
C SER A 89 -11.56 6.22 -2.82
N ILE A 90 -11.37 5.51 -3.92
CA ILE A 90 -10.09 5.08 -4.44
C ILE A 90 -9.89 5.71 -5.81
N HIS A 91 -8.75 6.33 -6.03
CA HIS A 91 -8.32 6.85 -7.32
C HIS A 91 -7.13 6.05 -7.80
N VAL A 92 -7.21 5.39 -8.94
CA VAL A 92 -6.16 4.51 -9.45
C VAL A 92 -6.01 4.69 -10.96
N LEU A 93 -4.83 4.38 -11.49
CA LEU A 93 -4.61 4.33 -12.94
C LEU A 93 -5.34 3.12 -13.56
N ALA A 94 -5.80 3.27 -14.78
CA ALA A 94 -6.40 2.20 -15.58
C ALA A 94 -5.43 1.01 -15.73
N PRO A 95 -5.91 -0.24 -15.78
CA PRO A 95 -5.07 -1.43 -15.88
C PRO A 95 -4.04 -1.38 -17.01
N ARG A 96 -4.42 -0.89 -18.20
CA ARG A 96 -3.51 -0.68 -19.32
C ARG A 96 -2.36 0.27 -18.97
N VAL A 97 -2.63 1.32 -18.18
CA VAL A 97 -1.63 2.28 -17.74
C VAL A 97 -0.76 1.69 -16.63
N LEU A 98 -1.35 0.94 -15.67
CA LEU A 98 -0.62 0.20 -14.65
C LEU A 98 0.38 -0.78 -15.24
N ILE A 99 0.00 -1.49 -16.32
CA ILE A 99 0.88 -2.40 -17.05
C ILE A 99 2.03 -1.62 -17.72
N ALA A 100 1.73 -0.48 -18.37
CA ALA A 100 2.74 0.36 -19.00
C ALA A 100 3.72 0.99 -17.99
N HIS A 101 3.29 1.22 -16.75
CA HIS A 101 4.14 1.69 -15.64
C HIS A 101 5.07 0.61 -15.09
N ALA A 102 4.80 -0.67 -15.35
CA ALA A 102 5.64 -1.74 -14.87
C ALA A 102 7.06 -1.63 -15.44
N SER A 103 8.04 -1.98 -14.62
CA SER A 103 9.43 -2.09 -15.06
C SER A 103 9.76 -3.53 -15.47
N ASN A 104 10.95 -3.70 -16.06
CA ASN A 104 11.49 -5.02 -16.38
C ASN A 104 11.90 -5.85 -15.15
N VAL A 105 11.61 -5.36 -13.95
CA VAL A 105 11.86 -6.08 -12.69
C VAL A 105 10.72 -7.06 -12.47
N ALA A 106 11.06 -8.33 -12.23
CA ALA A 106 10.07 -9.38 -11.95
C ALA A 106 9.15 -8.98 -10.79
N GLY A 107 7.85 -9.25 -10.92
CA GLY A 107 6.82 -8.87 -9.96
C GLY A 107 6.33 -7.42 -10.05
N SER A 108 6.97 -6.57 -10.86
CA SER A 108 6.60 -5.15 -10.96
C SER A 108 5.21 -4.95 -11.56
N ARG A 109 4.82 -5.78 -12.53
CA ARG A 109 3.50 -5.75 -13.15
C ARG A 109 2.42 -6.18 -12.17
N GLU A 110 2.66 -7.27 -11.47
CA GLU A 110 1.76 -7.83 -10.47
C GLU A 110 1.54 -6.84 -9.32
N MET A 111 2.60 -6.20 -8.82
CA MET A 111 2.48 -5.14 -7.81
C MET A 111 1.61 -3.98 -8.28
N ASN A 112 1.76 -3.54 -9.53
CA ASN A 112 0.95 -2.46 -10.08
C ASN A 112 -0.51 -2.89 -10.25
N LEU A 113 -0.78 -4.09 -10.75
CA LEU A 113 -2.14 -4.59 -10.91
C LEU A 113 -2.87 -4.83 -9.57
N LEU A 114 -2.13 -5.07 -8.48
CA LEU A 114 -2.66 -5.13 -7.12
C LEU A 114 -2.86 -3.75 -6.47
N ALA A 115 -2.56 -2.65 -7.17
CA ALA A 115 -2.71 -1.30 -6.60
C ALA A 115 -4.14 -0.98 -6.14
N PRO A 116 -5.22 -1.34 -6.85
CA PRO A 116 -6.59 -1.13 -6.36
C PRO A 116 -6.81 -1.81 -4.99
N ALA A 117 -6.39 -3.05 -4.85
CA ALA A 117 -6.48 -3.82 -3.61
C ALA A 117 -5.67 -3.18 -2.47
N ALA A 118 -4.46 -2.67 -2.78
CA ALA A 118 -3.62 -1.97 -1.80
C ALA A 118 -4.25 -0.66 -1.33
N LEU A 119 -4.85 0.12 -2.21
CA LEU A 119 -5.56 1.35 -1.86
C LEU A 119 -6.81 1.05 -1.02
N TYR A 120 -7.52 -0.02 -1.34
CA TYR A 120 -8.66 -0.46 -0.54
C TYR A 120 -8.21 -0.91 0.86
N ALA A 121 -7.12 -1.65 0.97
CA ALA A 121 -6.55 -2.02 2.27
C ALA A 121 -6.14 -0.77 3.09
N GLN A 122 -5.61 0.29 2.47
CA GLN A 122 -5.37 1.57 3.16
C GLN A 122 -6.66 2.19 3.68
N LEU A 123 -7.74 2.12 2.92
CA LEU A 123 -9.04 2.62 3.34
C LEU A 123 -9.57 1.83 4.54
N VAL A 124 -9.51 0.49 4.49
CA VAL A 124 -9.91 -0.40 5.59
C VAL A 124 -9.09 -0.10 6.86
N VAL A 125 -7.77 0.02 6.75
CA VAL A 125 -6.91 0.43 7.87
C VAL A 125 -7.34 1.79 8.42
N GLY A 126 -7.62 2.76 7.55
CA GLY A 126 -8.02 4.11 7.95
C GLY A 126 -9.34 4.17 8.73
N VAL A 127 -10.32 3.30 8.43
CA VAL A 127 -11.59 3.24 9.18
C VAL A 127 -11.45 2.49 10.50
N ASN A 128 -10.52 1.55 10.60
CA ASN A 128 -10.22 0.83 11.84
C ASN A 128 -9.19 1.53 12.73
N ASN A 129 -8.50 2.57 12.21
CA ASN A 129 -7.51 3.33 12.93
C ASN A 129 -7.77 4.84 12.82
N PRO A 130 -8.52 5.43 13.76
CA PRO A 130 -8.85 6.87 13.73
C PRO A 130 -7.62 7.79 13.75
N ARG A 131 -6.45 7.29 14.14
CA ARG A 131 -5.19 8.04 14.14
C ARG A 131 -4.52 8.06 12.77
N LEU A 132 -4.97 7.22 11.83
CA LEU A 132 -4.49 7.15 10.44
C LEU A 132 -5.63 7.43 9.44
N PRO A 133 -6.38 8.53 9.59
CA PRO A 133 -7.43 8.83 8.63
C PRO A 133 -6.83 9.09 7.24
N PRO A 134 -7.64 8.95 6.18
CA PRO A 134 -7.22 9.30 4.83
C PRO A 134 -6.56 10.68 4.78
N PRO A 135 -5.49 10.86 3.99
CA PRO A 135 -4.63 12.04 4.02
C PRO A 135 -5.30 13.26 3.35
N PHE A 136 -6.31 13.80 3.99
CA PHE A 136 -7.04 14.99 3.54
C PHE A 136 -6.57 16.23 4.31
N GLY A 137 -6.04 17.21 3.60
CA GLY A 137 -5.49 18.43 4.19
C GLY A 137 -4.04 18.29 4.70
N PRO A 138 -3.33 19.40 4.92
CA PRO A 138 -1.89 19.41 5.21
C PRO A 138 -1.49 18.64 6.47
N ALA A 139 -2.27 18.77 7.54
CA ALA A 139 -1.97 18.11 8.82
C ALA A 139 -2.11 16.57 8.72
N ARG A 140 -3.14 16.08 8.01
CA ARG A 140 -3.35 14.66 7.78
C ARG A 140 -2.32 14.10 6.80
N PHE A 141 -1.92 14.88 5.79
CA PHE A 141 -0.83 14.50 4.89
C PHE A 141 0.50 14.41 5.63
N ALA A 142 0.84 15.36 6.50
CA ALA A 142 2.05 15.28 7.34
C ALA A 142 2.03 14.03 8.24
N ARG A 143 0.87 13.69 8.79
CA ARG A 143 0.69 12.45 9.57
C ARG A 143 0.88 11.21 8.70
N TYR A 144 0.31 11.20 7.49
CA TYR A 144 0.51 10.13 6.51
C TYR A 144 2.01 9.93 6.22
N VAL A 145 2.75 10.99 5.94
CA VAL A 145 4.19 10.94 5.69
C VAL A 145 4.95 10.33 6.87
N ARG A 146 4.60 10.75 8.11
CA ARG A 146 5.21 10.21 9.33
C ARG A 146 4.96 8.72 9.54
N TRP A 147 3.80 8.21 9.15
CA TRP A 147 3.37 6.83 9.32
C TRP A 147 3.33 6.05 7.99
N ALA A 148 4.02 6.56 6.96
CA ALA A 148 3.98 5.97 5.63
C ALA A 148 4.38 4.50 5.62
N TRP A 149 5.38 4.10 6.43
CA TRP A 149 5.79 2.71 6.55
C TRP A 149 4.67 1.78 7.03
N LEU A 150 3.84 2.27 7.93
CA LEU A 150 2.73 1.49 8.46
C LEU A 150 1.57 1.45 7.47
N GLN A 151 1.14 2.62 6.95
CA GLN A 151 0.01 2.66 6.01
C GLN A 151 0.31 1.97 4.69
N ALA A 152 1.45 2.31 4.06
CA ALA A 152 1.86 1.66 2.83
C ALA A 152 2.26 0.19 3.06
N GLY A 153 2.87 -0.11 4.21
CA GLY A 153 3.25 -1.48 4.56
C GLY A 153 2.06 -2.39 4.77
N ALA A 154 1.06 -1.94 5.54
CA ALA A 154 -0.20 -2.66 5.70
C ALA A 154 -0.88 -2.89 4.34
N ALA A 155 -0.95 -1.83 3.50
CA ALA A 155 -1.52 -1.93 2.16
C ALA A 155 -0.83 -3.00 1.32
N GLN A 156 0.50 -2.99 1.27
CA GLN A 156 1.30 -3.95 0.51
C GLN A 156 1.10 -5.38 1.02
N TRP A 157 1.06 -5.55 2.33
CA TRP A 157 0.94 -6.88 2.92
C TRP A 157 -0.48 -7.45 2.74
N PHE A 158 -1.50 -6.70 3.13
CA PHE A 158 -2.90 -7.13 3.04
C PHE A 158 -3.42 -7.29 1.61
N SER A 159 -2.83 -6.59 0.62
CA SER A 159 -3.14 -6.78 -0.80
C SER A 159 -2.37 -7.91 -1.47
N GLY A 160 -1.34 -8.46 -0.82
CA GLY A 160 -0.45 -9.46 -1.41
C GLY A 160 0.71 -8.87 -2.23
N GLN A 161 0.81 -7.55 -2.39
CA GLN A 161 1.90 -6.92 -3.14
C GLN A 161 3.29 -7.30 -2.62
N THR A 162 3.44 -7.49 -1.30
CA THR A 162 4.72 -7.85 -0.67
C THR A 162 5.31 -9.14 -1.27
N GLY A 163 4.46 -10.11 -1.63
CA GLY A 163 4.89 -11.37 -2.27
C GLY A 163 5.57 -11.18 -3.62
N HIS A 164 5.23 -10.10 -4.34
CA HIS A 164 5.77 -9.77 -5.66
C HIS A 164 6.93 -8.78 -5.62
N ALA A 165 7.27 -8.21 -4.43
CA ALA A 165 8.23 -7.12 -4.30
C ALA A 165 9.70 -7.55 -4.32
N ARG A 166 10.00 -8.86 -4.27
CA ARG A 166 11.35 -9.43 -4.07
C ARG A 166 12.42 -8.81 -4.97
N ALA A 167 12.23 -8.85 -6.27
CA ALA A 167 13.23 -8.35 -7.22
C ALA A 167 13.40 -6.82 -7.13
N ALA A 168 12.31 -6.09 -6.85
CA ALA A 168 12.36 -4.65 -6.62
C ALA A 168 13.10 -4.30 -5.33
N ILE A 169 12.92 -5.07 -4.25
CA ILE A 169 13.66 -4.96 -3.00
C ILE A 169 15.15 -5.21 -3.25
N ALA A 170 15.50 -6.32 -3.92
CA ALA A 170 16.89 -6.65 -4.26
C ALA A 170 17.57 -5.52 -5.05
N ARG A 171 16.88 -4.96 -6.03
CA ARG A 171 17.35 -3.80 -6.79
C ARG A 171 17.54 -2.57 -5.90
N ARG A 172 16.55 -2.25 -5.03
CA ARG A 172 16.62 -1.09 -4.13
C ARG A 172 17.82 -1.18 -3.16
N LEU A 173 18.09 -2.38 -2.63
CA LEU A 173 19.23 -2.60 -1.71
C LEU A 173 20.59 -2.47 -2.40
N ARG A 174 20.69 -2.81 -3.70
CA ARG A 174 21.92 -2.65 -4.46
C ARG A 174 22.17 -1.21 -4.92
N GLU A 175 21.12 -0.48 -5.30
CA GLU A 175 21.23 0.81 -5.99
C GLU A 175 21.10 2.03 -5.07
N GLY A 176 20.77 1.84 -3.80
CA GLY A 176 20.54 2.94 -2.86
C GLY A 176 21.28 2.81 -1.55
N PRO A 177 21.24 3.86 -0.73
CA PRO A 177 21.78 3.79 0.62
C PRO A 177 21.00 2.78 1.46
N GLU A 178 21.61 2.36 2.57
CA GLU A 178 20.95 1.49 3.53
C GLU A 178 19.60 2.11 3.98
N PRO A 179 18.50 1.35 3.96
CA PRO A 179 17.19 1.88 4.36
C PRO A 179 17.08 2.04 5.87
N ASP A 180 16.37 3.06 6.31
CA ASP A 180 16.02 3.27 7.72
C ASP A 180 15.09 2.16 8.24
N PHE A 181 15.06 1.98 9.56
CA PHE A 181 14.09 1.13 10.23
C PHE A 181 13.30 1.90 11.32
N PRO A 182 11.95 1.87 11.27
CA PRO A 182 11.14 1.40 10.14
C PRO A 182 11.36 2.25 8.88
N PRO A 183 11.02 1.74 7.67
CA PRO A 183 11.29 2.46 6.43
C PRO A 183 10.65 3.86 6.42
N GLY A 184 11.44 4.91 6.26
CA GLY A 184 10.93 6.28 6.08
C GLY A 184 10.07 6.41 4.81
N VAL A 185 9.41 7.55 4.62
CA VAL A 185 8.54 7.82 3.45
C VAL A 185 9.25 7.54 2.12
N ARG A 186 10.58 7.72 2.09
CA ARG A 186 11.42 7.45 0.91
C ARG A 186 11.26 6.02 0.38
N ASP A 187 11.16 5.04 1.28
CA ASP A 187 11.18 3.61 0.97
C ASP A 187 9.90 2.88 1.38
N ALA A 188 9.00 3.54 2.10
CA ALA A 188 7.80 2.95 2.67
C ALA A 188 6.93 2.20 1.64
N HIS A 189 6.78 2.77 0.44
CA HIS A 189 5.98 2.19 -0.65
C HIS A 189 6.62 1.00 -1.37
N LEU A 190 7.78 0.54 -0.92
CA LEU A 190 8.42 -0.69 -1.39
C LEU A 190 8.81 -1.62 -0.23
N LEU A 191 9.28 -1.04 0.87
CA LEU A 191 9.82 -1.81 1.99
C LEU A 191 8.87 -1.92 3.19
N GLY A 192 7.80 -1.11 3.25
CA GLY A 192 6.87 -1.13 4.38
C GLY A 192 6.24 -2.50 4.60
N GLY A 193 5.83 -3.17 3.52
CA GLY A 193 5.22 -4.51 3.57
C GLY A 193 6.14 -5.58 4.15
N THR A 194 7.46 -5.40 4.06
CA THR A 194 8.43 -6.37 4.64
C THR A 194 8.47 -6.34 6.16
N VAL A 195 8.07 -5.24 6.79
CA VAL A 195 7.91 -5.16 8.26
C VAL A 195 6.72 -6.01 8.68
N PHE A 196 5.63 -5.95 7.93
CA PHE A 196 4.43 -6.78 8.15
C PHE A 196 4.72 -8.26 7.84
N ASP A 197 5.46 -8.57 6.77
CA ASP A 197 5.84 -9.95 6.45
C ASP A 197 6.73 -10.55 7.55
N LEU A 198 7.66 -9.78 8.10
CA LEU A 198 8.43 -10.22 9.27
C LEU A 198 7.53 -10.45 10.48
N LEU A 199 6.62 -9.51 10.77
CA LEU A 199 5.71 -9.59 11.91
C LEU A 199 4.80 -10.82 11.80
N ALA A 200 4.22 -11.05 10.62
CA ALA A 200 3.38 -12.22 10.38
C ALA A 200 4.10 -13.55 10.59
N ARG A 201 5.36 -13.63 10.20
CA ARG A 201 6.20 -14.82 10.36
C ARG A 201 6.57 -15.11 11.80
N GLU A 202 6.77 -14.09 12.60
CA GLU A 202 7.25 -14.24 13.98
C GLU A 202 6.13 -14.27 15.00
N GLU A 203 5.07 -13.47 14.79
CA GLU A 203 4.00 -13.23 15.76
C GLU A 203 2.61 -13.58 15.22
N GLY A 204 2.51 -13.94 13.92
CA GLY A 204 1.26 -14.31 13.26
C GLY A 204 0.50 -13.13 12.64
N GLU A 205 -0.50 -13.47 11.81
CA GLU A 205 -1.28 -12.48 11.04
C GLU A 205 -2.11 -11.55 11.92
N ALA A 206 -2.61 -12.03 13.05
CA ALA A 206 -3.36 -11.22 14.02
C ALA A 206 -2.53 -10.04 14.55
N ALA A 207 -1.21 -10.21 14.72
CA ALA A 207 -0.31 -9.14 15.13
C ALA A 207 -0.22 -8.03 14.07
N CYS A 208 -0.32 -8.38 12.78
CA CYS A 208 -0.37 -7.41 11.69
C CYS A 208 -1.65 -6.55 11.74
N VAL A 209 -2.79 -7.16 12.01
CA VAL A 209 -4.05 -6.44 12.19
C VAL A 209 -3.99 -5.51 13.40
N HIS A 210 -3.49 -5.99 14.53
CA HIS A 210 -3.30 -5.18 15.74
C HIS A 210 -2.39 -3.98 15.48
N LEU A 211 -1.23 -4.19 14.82
CA LEU A 211 -0.32 -3.11 14.46
C LEU A 211 -0.98 -2.08 13.55
N ALA A 212 -1.78 -2.51 12.58
CA ALA A 212 -2.49 -1.61 11.66
C ALA A 212 -3.60 -0.80 12.35
N CYS A 213 -4.29 -1.38 13.34
CA CYS A 213 -5.46 -0.77 13.98
C CYS A 213 -5.14 0.05 15.24
N ASP A 214 -4.06 -0.24 15.95
CA ASP A 214 -3.73 0.44 17.22
C ASP A 214 -2.35 1.12 17.17
N LEU A 215 -2.37 2.47 17.15
CA LEU A 215 -1.16 3.27 17.26
C LEU A 215 -0.98 3.79 18.67
N PRO A 216 0.11 3.44 19.35
CA PRO A 216 0.45 4.02 20.64
C PRO A 216 0.82 5.51 20.52
N SER A 217 0.76 6.23 21.64
CA SER A 217 1.16 7.64 21.71
C SER A 217 2.68 7.85 21.56
N GLY A 218 3.47 6.84 21.91
CA GLY A 218 4.94 6.90 21.93
C GLY A 218 5.62 6.74 20.55
N GLY A 219 4.85 6.74 19.46
CA GLY A 219 5.42 6.75 18.11
C GLY A 219 5.75 5.36 17.55
N ALA A 220 6.57 5.34 16.48
CA ALA A 220 6.88 4.13 15.73
C ALA A 220 7.63 3.08 16.57
N ASP A 221 8.56 3.53 17.42
CA ASP A 221 9.36 2.65 18.28
C ASP A 221 8.47 1.88 19.27
N GLU A 222 7.49 2.57 19.87
CA GLU A 222 6.55 1.93 20.78
C GLU A 222 5.60 0.99 20.03
N ALA A 223 5.13 1.38 18.85
CA ALA A 223 4.28 0.54 18.02
C ALA A 223 4.97 -0.79 17.68
N LEU A 224 6.21 -0.71 17.20
CA LEU A 224 7.02 -1.89 16.88
C LEU A 224 7.34 -2.73 18.13
N ARG A 225 7.71 -2.08 19.24
CA ARG A 225 7.99 -2.80 20.49
C ARG A 225 6.78 -3.58 20.97
N ARG A 226 5.58 -3.00 20.90
CA ARG A 226 4.34 -3.71 21.25
C ARG A 226 4.07 -4.87 20.31
N ALA A 227 4.18 -4.63 18.99
CA ALA A 227 3.93 -5.64 17.99
C ALA A 227 4.86 -6.86 18.11
N PHE A 228 6.12 -6.64 18.51
CA PHE A 228 7.13 -7.68 18.72
C PHE A 228 7.34 -8.01 20.23
N HIS A 229 6.27 -8.03 21.02
CA HIS A 229 6.24 -8.47 22.43
C HIS A 229 7.33 -7.88 23.33
N GLY A 230 7.59 -6.58 23.22
CA GLY A 230 8.57 -5.87 24.06
C GLY A 230 10.02 -5.98 23.57
N ARG A 231 10.27 -6.60 22.43
CA ARG A 231 11.62 -6.74 21.85
C ARG A 231 12.28 -5.36 21.68
N PRO A 232 13.55 -5.20 22.08
CA PRO A 232 14.29 -3.97 21.83
C PRO A 232 14.36 -3.65 20.33
N LEU A 233 14.11 -2.40 19.96
CA LEU A 233 14.02 -1.96 18.55
C LEU A 233 15.25 -2.38 17.73
N ARG A 234 16.46 -2.24 18.29
CA ARG A 234 17.72 -2.66 17.65
C ARG A 234 17.75 -4.14 17.24
N HIS A 235 17.09 -5.01 18.02
CA HIS A 235 17.00 -6.44 17.69
C HIS A 235 15.99 -6.67 16.56
N THR A 236 14.84 -6.00 16.62
CA THR A 236 13.84 -6.05 15.55
C THR A 236 14.44 -5.52 14.24
N GLU A 237 15.19 -4.43 14.29
CA GLU A 237 15.90 -3.88 13.13
C GLU A 237 16.90 -4.90 12.55
N SER A 238 17.74 -5.50 13.38
CA SER A 238 18.73 -6.50 12.93
C SER A 238 18.04 -7.70 12.28
N THR A 239 16.94 -8.18 12.87
CA THR A 239 16.13 -9.27 12.30
C THR A 239 15.52 -8.87 10.97
N TRP A 240 14.96 -7.65 10.89
CA TRP A 240 14.40 -7.13 9.66
C TRP A 240 15.44 -6.99 8.54
N ARG A 241 16.65 -6.49 8.84
CA ARG A 241 17.74 -6.42 7.86
C ARG A 241 18.13 -7.79 7.33
N SER A 242 18.21 -8.77 8.22
CA SER A 242 18.45 -10.18 7.86
C SER A 242 17.31 -10.74 7.00
N HIS A 243 16.06 -10.39 7.31
CA HIS A 243 14.88 -10.76 6.54
C HIS A 243 14.91 -10.15 5.13
N LEU A 244 15.24 -8.86 5.01
CA LEU A 244 15.42 -8.20 3.71
C LEU A 244 16.50 -8.86 2.87
N ALA A 245 17.66 -9.18 3.47
CA ALA A 245 18.77 -9.85 2.77
C ALA A 245 18.33 -11.23 2.23
N ARG A 246 17.64 -12.03 3.03
CA ARG A 246 17.08 -13.31 2.58
C ARG A 246 16.06 -13.15 1.45
N THR A 247 15.15 -12.18 1.60
CA THR A 247 14.13 -11.88 0.55
C THR A 247 14.81 -11.48 -0.76
N ALA A 248 15.86 -10.67 -0.70
CA ALA A 248 16.61 -10.23 -1.88
C ALA A 248 17.45 -11.34 -2.53
N SER A 249 17.95 -12.30 -1.74
CA SER A 249 18.86 -13.36 -2.20
C SER A 249 18.13 -14.62 -2.69
N ALA A 250 16.87 -14.80 -2.34
CA ALA A 250 16.11 -15.96 -2.80
C ALA A 250 15.89 -15.86 -4.31
N HIS A 251 16.74 -16.55 -5.09
CA HIS A 251 16.54 -16.74 -6.52
C HIS A 251 15.34 -17.65 -6.76
N PRO A 252 14.57 -17.39 -7.86
CA PRO A 252 13.55 -18.32 -8.31
C PRO A 252 14.15 -19.65 -8.75
#